data_a7ef312f45bb29fe8ec03bb46ded9264
#
_entry.id   a7ef312f45bb29fe8ec03bb46ded9264
#
_cell.length_a   1.000
_cell.length_b   1.000
_cell.length_c   1.000
_cell.angle_alpha   90.00
_cell.angle_beta   90.00
_cell.angle_gamma   90.00
#
_symmetry.space_group_name_H-M   'P 1'
#
loop_
_entity.id
_entity.type
_entity.pdbx_description
1 polymer ?
#
loop_
_entity_poly.entity_id
_entity_poly.type
_entity_poly.pdbx_seq_one_letter_code
_entity_poly.pdbx_strand_id
1 'polypeptide(L)'
;MEKALLEMTKESVAVFLMDTEFLDKRAIGEYFGDSNPFNIEVLKEYTRALDFTSMPFDKALRYPRLSTPPFSRHLRSHLSSLSLFLFLLAFRKFLSGFRLPGEAQKIDRIMEIYASRYHENNPGVFVSPDTAYVLAFSVIMLNTDLHNPAVKNKITKQQFFKNNRGINSGGDLPEAFLSDIYDTIQKEEIKLEEIDNEASYTFFSPEREGFLFKQGGRVKTWKRRNFILTGNCLYYFKDQNDTTPCGIIPLENLTVRDLEPSGGYKCRFEVFNPNPDIKGTIKAAKTNSDGKIIEGRHNSYLFASDTQDEKVDWMNSIKANMAKPPLYALLQAKRDKVVNQGGED
;
A
#
# COMPACT_ATOMS: atom_id res chain seq x y z
N MET A 1 -21.45 29.03 -23.91
CA MET A 1 -20.62 27.82 -23.69
C MET A 1 -21.56 26.76 -23.13
N GLU A 2 -22.06 25.90 -23.98
CA GLU A 2 -22.81 24.71 -23.57
C GLU A 2 -21.89 23.83 -22.73
N LYS A 3 -22.25 23.58 -21.48
CA LYS A 3 -21.64 22.52 -20.70
C LYS A 3 -22.01 21.20 -21.39
N ALA A 4 -21.07 20.63 -22.13
CA ALA A 4 -21.22 19.26 -22.58
C ALA A 4 -21.41 18.39 -21.32
N LEU A 5 -22.63 17.92 -21.10
CA LEU A 5 -22.94 16.94 -20.07
C LEU A 5 -22.18 15.67 -20.45
N LEU A 6 -21.26 15.24 -19.61
CA LEU A 6 -20.55 13.99 -19.78
C LEU A 6 -21.61 12.85 -19.81
N GLU A 7 -21.71 12.13 -20.91
CA GLU A 7 -22.50 10.91 -20.91
C GLU A 7 -21.91 9.97 -19.86
N MET A 8 -22.73 9.50 -18.90
CA MET A 8 -22.27 8.66 -17.79
C MET A 8 -22.07 7.20 -18.24
N THR A 9 -21.27 7.04 -19.32
CA THR A 9 -20.80 5.70 -19.72
C THR A 9 -19.42 5.45 -19.11
N LYS A 10 -19.06 4.20 -18.95
CA LYS A 10 -17.75 3.82 -18.39
C LYS A 10 -16.60 4.32 -19.26
N GLU A 11 -16.77 4.35 -20.57
CA GLU A 11 -15.79 4.82 -21.54
C GLU A 11 -15.58 6.33 -21.41
N SER A 12 -16.68 7.10 -21.36
CA SER A 12 -16.57 8.57 -21.25
C SER A 12 -15.98 9.01 -19.93
N VAL A 13 -16.31 8.31 -18.82
CA VAL A 13 -15.72 8.58 -17.51
C VAL A 13 -14.24 8.20 -17.49
N ALA A 14 -13.85 7.07 -18.08
CA ALA A 14 -12.44 6.68 -18.16
C ALA A 14 -11.60 7.69 -18.94
N VAL A 15 -12.09 8.16 -20.10
CA VAL A 15 -11.45 9.22 -20.90
C VAL A 15 -11.36 10.53 -20.12
N PHE A 16 -12.46 10.93 -19.45
CA PHE A 16 -12.46 12.13 -18.62
C PHE A 16 -11.40 12.08 -17.52
N LEU A 17 -11.27 10.96 -16.81
CA LEU A 17 -10.26 10.78 -15.76
C LEU A 17 -8.82 10.74 -16.29
N MET A 18 -8.64 10.39 -17.56
CA MET A 18 -7.33 10.33 -18.21
C MET A 18 -6.89 11.68 -18.76
N ASP A 19 -7.79 12.42 -19.38
CA ASP A 19 -7.46 13.59 -20.19
C ASP A 19 -7.67 14.91 -19.44
N THR A 20 -8.37 14.89 -18.30
CA THR A 20 -8.62 16.12 -17.53
C THR A 20 -7.44 16.43 -16.62
N GLU A 21 -6.78 17.54 -16.91
CA GLU A 21 -5.73 18.08 -16.04
C GLU A 21 -6.31 18.58 -14.71
N PHE A 22 -5.48 18.62 -13.65
CA PHE A 22 -5.79 19.15 -12.32
C PHE A 22 -6.85 18.36 -11.52
N LEU A 23 -7.20 17.15 -11.93
CA LEU A 23 -8.01 16.27 -11.08
C LEU A 23 -7.20 15.81 -9.88
N ASP A 24 -7.88 15.72 -8.74
CA ASP A 24 -7.27 15.14 -7.54
C ASP A 24 -7.00 13.63 -7.73
N LYS A 25 -5.75 13.29 -7.94
CA LYS A 25 -5.29 11.90 -8.14
C LYS A 25 -5.62 10.98 -6.98
N ARG A 26 -5.76 11.51 -5.77
CA ARG A 26 -6.21 10.76 -4.60
C ARG A 26 -7.69 10.37 -4.76
N ALA A 27 -8.53 11.32 -5.15
CA ALA A 27 -9.94 11.04 -5.41
C ALA A 27 -10.12 10.03 -6.55
N ILE A 28 -9.29 10.10 -7.60
CA ILE A 28 -9.28 9.11 -8.68
C ILE A 28 -8.91 7.71 -8.13
N GLY A 29 -7.88 7.61 -7.30
CA GLY A 29 -7.47 6.33 -6.70
C GLY A 29 -8.53 5.73 -5.79
N GLU A 30 -9.19 6.54 -4.96
CA GLU A 30 -10.32 6.11 -4.13
C GLU A 30 -11.50 5.63 -4.99
N TYR A 31 -11.82 6.35 -6.07
CA TYR A 31 -12.84 5.96 -7.03
C TYR A 31 -12.54 4.62 -7.72
N PHE A 32 -11.30 4.42 -8.19
CA PHE A 32 -10.87 3.18 -8.83
C PHE A 32 -10.82 1.99 -7.85
N GLY A 33 -10.52 2.25 -6.60
CA GLY A 33 -10.48 1.23 -5.56
C GLY A 33 -11.86 0.82 -5.03
N ASP A 34 -12.92 1.56 -5.32
CA ASP A 34 -14.26 1.27 -4.83
C ASP A 34 -14.81 -0.06 -5.38
N SER A 35 -15.64 -0.74 -4.58
CA SER A 35 -16.25 -2.02 -4.95
C SER A 35 -17.48 -1.89 -5.86
N ASN A 36 -17.89 -0.66 -6.17
CA ASN A 36 -19.02 -0.41 -7.06
C ASN A 36 -18.73 -1.01 -8.44
N PRO A 37 -19.64 -1.84 -9.01
CA PRO A 37 -19.44 -2.46 -10.31
C PRO A 37 -19.16 -1.46 -11.45
N PHE A 38 -19.77 -0.28 -11.41
CA PHE A 38 -19.52 0.75 -12.40
C PHE A 38 -18.09 1.29 -12.33
N ASN A 39 -17.57 1.56 -11.12
CA ASN A 39 -16.20 2.04 -10.92
C ASN A 39 -15.16 1.00 -11.38
N ILE A 40 -15.45 -0.28 -11.14
CA ILE A 40 -14.62 -1.39 -11.63
C ILE A 40 -14.57 -1.41 -13.16
N GLU A 41 -15.70 -1.25 -13.82
CA GLU A 41 -15.74 -1.19 -15.28
C GLU A 41 -15.03 0.07 -15.83
N VAL A 42 -15.17 1.22 -15.18
CA VAL A 42 -14.40 2.43 -15.53
C VAL A 42 -12.91 2.21 -15.41
N LEU A 43 -12.43 1.55 -14.34
CA LEU A 43 -11.01 1.23 -14.19
C LEU A 43 -10.53 0.26 -15.28
N LYS A 44 -11.35 -0.71 -15.69
CA LYS A 44 -11.02 -1.60 -16.81
C LYS A 44 -10.88 -0.82 -18.12
N GLU A 45 -11.81 0.10 -18.41
CA GLU A 45 -11.72 0.94 -19.62
C GLU A 45 -10.52 1.89 -19.56
N TYR A 46 -10.26 2.51 -18.41
CA TYR A 46 -9.07 3.32 -18.17
C TYR A 46 -7.79 2.52 -18.46
N THR A 47 -7.71 1.29 -17.93
CA THR A 47 -6.57 0.40 -18.11
C THR A 47 -6.45 -0.09 -19.57
N ARG A 48 -7.58 -0.27 -20.29
CA ARG A 48 -7.60 -0.61 -21.71
C ARG A 48 -7.08 0.51 -22.60
N ALA A 49 -7.36 1.76 -22.24
CA ALA A 49 -6.86 2.91 -22.96
C ALA A 49 -5.33 3.09 -22.78
N LEU A 50 -4.76 2.53 -21.71
CA LEU A 50 -3.32 2.45 -21.53
C LEU A 50 -2.77 1.27 -22.35
N ASP A 51 -2.05 1.56 -23.43
CA ASP A 51 -1.34 0.54 -24.20
C ASP A 51 -0.10 0.08 -23.45
N PHE A 52 -0.08 -1.19 -23.05
CA PHE A 52 1.04 -1.87 -22.40
C PHE A 52 1.79 -2.80 -23.34
N THR A 53 1.44 -2.83 -24.63
CA THR A 53 2.19 -3.57 -25.63
C THR A 53 3.60 -3.01 -25.77
N SER A 54 4.52 -3.83 -26.27
CA SER A 54 5.91 -3.46 -26.47
C SER A 54 6.02 -2.10 -27.17
N MET A 55 6.35 -1.04 -26.41
CA MET A 55 6.60 0.27 -27.01
C MET A 55 7.75 0.14 -28.02
N PRO A 56 7.60 0.65 -29.25
CA PRO A 56 8.71 0.74 -30.18
C PRO A 56 9.91 1.43 -29.53
N PHE A 57 11.08 0.90 -29.75
CA PHE A 57 12.35 1.36 -29.16
C PHE A 57 12.58 2.87 -29.31
N ASP A 58 12.13 3.48 -30.39
CA ASP A 58 12.20 4.92 -30.68
C ASP A 58 11.34 5.78 -29.72
N LYS A 59 10.21 5.27 -29.25
CA LYS A 59 9.37 5.94 -28.27
C LYS A 59 9.88 5.81 -26.84
N ALA A 60 10.50 4.68 -26.52
CA ALA A 60 11.14 4.45 -25.22
C ALA A 60 12.32 5.42 -24.98
N LEU A 61 13.01 5.83 -26.04
CA LEU A 61 14.11 6.81 -26.01
C LEU A 61 13.64 8.28 -25.78
N ARG A 62 12.37 8.59 -25.97
CA ARG A 62 11.84 9.95 -25.79
C ARG A 62 11.49 10.32 -24.35
N TYR A 63 11.57 9.37 -23.41
CA TYR A 63 11.49 9.68 -21.98
C TYR A 63 12.89 10.07 -21.48
N PRO A 64 13.20 11.36 -21.22
CA PRO A 64 14.56 11.92 -21.22
C PRO A 64 15.39 11.62 -19.97
N ARG A 65 15.07 10.61 -19.16
CA ARG A 65 15.81 10.28 -17.93
C ARG A 65 16.10 8.79 -17.67
N LEU A 66 15.88 7.93 -18.64
CA LEU A 66 16.34 6.53 -18.52
C LEU A 66 17.66 6.41 -19.31
N SER A 67 18.77 6.51 -18.58
CA SER A 67 20.09 6.20 -19.14
C SER A 67 20.09 4.75 -19.61
N THR A 68 20.20 4.56 -20.94
CA THR A 68 20.32 3.25 -21.55
C THR A 68 21.54 2.51 -21.00
N PRO A 69 21.43 1.24 -20.58
CA PRO A 69 22.60 0.43 -20.33
C PRO A 69 23.37 0.21 -21.65
N PRO A 70 24.71 0.11 -21.61
CA PRO A 70 25.52 -0.03 -22.82
C PRO A 70 25.19 -1.33 -23.55
N PHE A 71 24.86 -1.18 -24.82
CA PHE A 71 24.49 -2.23 -25.75
C PHE A 71 25.70 -3.12 -26.06
N SER A 72 25.77 -4.34 -25.53
CA SER A 72 26.75 -5.35 -25.96
C SER A 72 26.15 -6.73 -26.18
N ARG A 73 26.37 -7.19 -27.36
CA ARG A 73 26.30 -8.46 -28.05
C ARG A 73 25.98 -9.74 -27.25
N HIS A 74 24.70 -10.02 -26.90
CA HIS A 74 24.23 -11.42 -26.74
C HIS A 74 22.72 -11.49 -26.87
N LEU A 75 22.22 -11.93 -28.02
CA LEU A 75 20.81 -11.80 -28.44
C LEU A 75 19.77 -12.57 -27.59
N ARG A 76 20.17 -13.47 -26.71
CA ARG A 76 19.25 -14.24 -25.85
C ARG A 76 19.04 -13.64 -24.45
N SER A 77 19.97 -12.85 -23.97
CA SER A 77 19.80 -12.08 -22.71
C SER A 77 18.99 -10.79 -22.89
N HIS A 78 18.82 -10.34 -24.14
CA HIS A 78 18.13 -9.09 -24.44
C HIS A 78 16.60 -9.17 -24.35
N LEU A 79 16.00 -10.33 -24.55
CA LEU A 79 14.55 -10.50 -24.43
C LEU A 79 14.08 -10.34 -22.96
N SER A 80 14.87 -10.82 -22.00
CA SER A 80 14.55 -10.68 -20.57
C SER A 80 14.66 -9.23 -20.09
N SER A 81 15.71 -8.52 -20.49
CA SER A 81 15.88 -7.11 -20.13
C SER A 81 14.84 -6.19 -20.77
N LEU A 82 14.44 -6.49 -22.02
CA LEU A 82 13.39 -5.72 -22.70
C LEU A 82 12.02 -5.93 -22.05
N SER A 83 11.66 -7.18 -21.75
CA SER A 83 10.39 -7.52 -21.11
C SER A 83 10.27 -6.87 -19.72
N LEU A 84 11.39 -6.80 -19.00
CA LEU A 84 11.47 -6.11 -17.71
C LEU A 84 11.24 -4.62 -17.85
N PHE A 85 11.96 -3.98 -18.75
CA PHE A 85 11.84 -2.55 -19.00
C PHE A 85 10.39 -2.19 -19.32
N LEU A 86 9.74 -3.00 -20.15
CA LEU A 86 8.34 -2.84 -20.50
C LEU A 86 7.40 -3.00 -19.30
N PHE A 87 7.68 -3.97 -18.42
CA PHE A 87 6.88 -4.16 -17.21
C PHE A 87 6.95 -2.94 -16.29
N LEU A 88 8.16 -2.48 -15.97
CA LEU A 88 8.35 -1.31 -15.10
C LEU A 88 7.80 -0.02 -15.72
N LEU A 89 7.96 0.14 -17.04
CA LEU A 89 7.42 1.31 -17.75
C LEU A 89 5.90 1.31 -17.77
N ALA A 90 5.27 0.15 -18.06
CA ALA A 90 3.83 -0.03 -18.01
C ALA A 90 3.29 0.26 -16.62
N PHE A 91 3.98 -0.25 -15.60
CA PHE A 91 3.60 -0.06 -14.21
C PHE A 91 3.72 1.41 -13.76
N ARG A 92 4.82 2.07 -14.09
CA ARG A 92 5.00 3.51 -13.84
C ARG A 92 3.92 4.35 -14.55
N LYS A 93 3.63 4.03 -15.81
CA LYS A 93 2.59 4.72 -16.59
C LYS A 93 1.21 4.54 -15.95
N PHE A 94 0.89 3.33 -15.51
CA PHE A 94 -0.36 3.05 -14.82
C PHE A 94 -0.51 3.86 -13.53
N LEU A 95 0.52 3.88 -12.69
CA LEU A 95 0.52 4.60 -11.42
C LEU A 95 0.66 6.12 -11.56
N SER A 96 1.00 6.64 -12.73
CA SER A 96 1.15 8.09 -12.93
C SER A 96 -0.16 8.87 -12.98
N GLY A 97 -1.26 8.20 -13.32
CA GLY A 97 -2.57 8.82 -13.51
C GLY A 97 -3.39 9.00 -12.24
N PHE A 98 -3.06 8.29 -11.18
CA PHE A 98 -3.79 8.35 -9.91
C PHE A 98 -2.89 7.96 -8.75
N ARG A 99 -3.39 8.19 -7.54
CA ARG A 99 -2.71 7.76 -6.33
C ARG A 99 -3.36 6.50 -5.77
N LEU A 100 -2.55 5.52 -5.38
CA LEU A 100 -3.06 4.30 -4.73
C LEU A 100 -3.81 4.66 -3.45
N PRO A 101 -5.02 4.11 -3.24
CA PRO A 101 -5.78 4.30 -2.01
C PRO A 101 -5.10 3.64 -0.81
N GLY A 102 -5.53 4.00 0.41
CA GLY A 102 -4.94 3.45 1.62
C GLY A 102 -5.43 2.05 2.01
N GLU A 103 -6.58 1.63 1.49
CA GLU A 103 -7.18 0.36 1.87
C GLU A 103 -6.62 -0.81 1.06
N ALA A 104 -6.16 -1.86 1.77
CA ALA A 104 -5.58 -3.05 1.16
C ALA A 104 -6.48 -3.69 0.08
N GLN A 105 -7.79 -3.78 0.35
CA GLN A 105 -8.75 -4.36 -0.61
C GLN A 105 -8.95 -3.49 -1.86
N LYS A 106 -8.81 -2.17 -1.74
CA LYS A 106 -8.87 -1.25 -2.88
C LYS A 106 -7.63 -1.38 -3.75
N ILE A 107 -6.45 -1.46 -3.10
CA ILE A 107 -5.19 -1.68 -3.80
C ILE A 107 -5.21 -3.04 -4.51
N ASP A 108 -5.66 -4.09 -3.83
CA ASP A 108 -5.78 -5.45 -4.37
C ASP A 108 -6.56 -5.46 -5.69
N ARG A 109 -7.75 -4.85 -5.69
CA ARG A 109 -8.62 -4.75 -6.86
C ARG A 109 -7.98 -3.99 -8.02
N ILE A 110 -7.34 -2.87 -7.73
CA ILE A 110 -6.63 -2.06 -8.73
C ILE A 110 -5.50 -2.86 -9.36
N MET A 111 -4.71 -3.55 -8.54
CA MET A 111 -3.56 -4.33 -9.00
C MET A 111 -3.97 -5.57 -9.79
N GLU A 112 -5.09 -6.19 -9.45
CA GLU A 112 -5.64 -7.34 -10.18
C GLU A 112 -6.04 -6.96 -11.63
N ILE A 113 -6.70 -5.81 -11.79
CA ILE A 113 -7.08 -5.29 -13.11
C ILE A 113 -5.83 -4.91 -13.93
N TYR A 114 -4.84 -4.27 -13.31
CA TYR A 114 -3.56 -3.98 -13.95
C TYR A 114 -2.88 -5.26 -14.44
N ALA A 115 -2.73 -6.25 -13.57
CA ALA A 115 -2.02 -7.49 -13.87
C ALA A 115 -2.68 -8.29 -15.00
N SER A 116 -4.02 -8.37 -14.99
CA SER A 116 -4.80 -8.99 -16.06
C SER A 116 -4.55 -8.31 -17.40
N ARG A 117 -4.62 -6.98 -17.43
CA ARG A 117 -4.40 -6.21 -18.65
C ARG A 117 -2.96 -6.29 -19.16
N TYR A 118 -1.97 -6.23 -18.24
CA TYR A 118 -0.57 -6.39 -18.61
C TYR A 118 -0.32 -7.75 -19.26
N HIS A 119 -0.87 -8.82 -18.69
CA HIS A 119 -0.74 -10.19 -19.23
C HIS A 119 -1.40 -10.33 -20.61
N GLU A 120 -2.59 -9.75 -20.80
CA GLU A 120 -3.28 -9.73 -22.11
C GLU A 120 -2.43 -9.05 -23.19
N ASN A 121 -1.78 -7.93 -22.86
CA ASN A 121 -0.96 -7.19 -23.81
C ASN A 121 0.41 -7.80 -24.07
N ASN A 122 0.90 -8.62 -23.15
CA ASN A 122 2.25 -9.19 -23.21
C ASN A 122 2.23 -10.72 -23.00
N PRO A 123 1.57 -11.47 -23.90
CA PRO A 123 1.48 -12.92 -23.79
C PRO A 123 2.87 -13.55 -23.84
N GLY A 124 3.14 -14.49 -22.94
CA GLY A 124 4.42 -15.22 -22.88
C GLY A 124 5.52 -14.55 -22.05
N VAL A 125 5.30 -13.35 -21.50
CA VAL A 125 6.21 -12.74 -20.50
C VAL A 125 6.09 -13.44 -19.16
N PHE A 126 4.88 -13.69 -18.73
CA PHE A 126 4.56 -14.43 -17.51
C PHE A 126 3.61 -15.59 -17.82
N VAL A 127 3.65 -16.64 -17.01
CA VAL A 127 2.76 -17.81 -17.20
C VAL A 127 1.30 -17.45 -16.90
N SER A 128 1.06 -16.54 -15.94
CA SER A 128 -0.28 -16.12 -15.55
C SER A 128 -0.35 -14.63 -15.18
N PRO A 129 -1.54 -14.01 -15.19
CA PRO A 129 -1.71 -12.66 -14.67
C PRO A 129 -1.34 -12.56 -13.19
N ASP A 130 -1.51 -13.62 -12.41
CA ASP A 130 -1.14 -13.63 -10.99
C ASP A 130 0.36 -13.43 -10.77
N THR A 131 1.22 -13.86 -11.69
CA THR A 131 2.65 -13.55 -11.66
C THR A 131 2.91 -12.06 -11.78
N ALA A 132 2.24 -11.39 -12.71
CA ALA A 132 2.34 -9.93 -12.87
C ALA A 132 1.82 -9.20 -11.62
N TYR A 133 0.74 -9.69 -11.03
CA TYR A 133 0.17 -9.16 -9.79
C TYR A 133 1.16 -9.24 -8.63
N VAL A 134 1.68 -10.43 -8.33
CA VAL A 134 2.63 -10.62 -7.21
C VAL A 134 3.90 -9.81 -7.43
N LEU A 135 4.40 -9.77 -8.66
CA LEU A 135 5.59 -8.99 -8.98
C LEU A 135 5.36 -7.48 -8.83
N ALA A 136 4.21 -6.95 -9.26
CA ALA A 136 3.88 -5.53 -9.11
C ALA A 136 3.86 -5.11 -7.63
N PHE A 137 3.26 -5.91 -6.75
CA PHE A 137 3.33 -5.67 -5.31
C PHE A 137 4.75 -5.75 -4.76
N SER A 138 5.51 -6.76 -5.20
CA SER A 138 6.90 -6.92 -4.79
C SER A 138 7.75 -5.71 -5.17
N VAL A 139 7.48 -5.09 -6.33
CA VAL A 139 8.12 -3.85 -6.78
C VAL A 139 7.71 -2.65 -5.92
N ILE A 140 6.42 -2.50 -5.57
CA ILE A 140 5.98 -1.43 -4.65
C ILE A 140 6.68 -1.57 -3.30
N MET A 141 6.71 -2.78 -2.73
CA MET A 141 7.37 -3.05 -1.45
C MET A 141 8.87 -2.76 -1.52
N LEU A 142 9.54 -3.17 -2.61
CA LEU A 142 10.94 -2.87 -2.85
C LEU A 142 11.19 -1.37 -2.91
N ASN A 143 10.38 -0.65 -3.68
CA ASN A 143 10.46 0.80 -3.82
C ASN A 143 10.33 1.50 -2.48
N THR A 144 9.31 1.13 -1.70
CA THR A 144 9.09 1.68 -0.36
C THR A 144 10.24 1.37 0.59
N ASP A 145 10.74 0.13 0.59
CA ASP A 145 11.85 -0.26 1.46
C ASP A 145 13.13 0.51 1.11
N LEU A 146 13.50 0.55 -0.17
CA LEU A 146 14.75 1.17 -0.60
C LEU A 146 14.76 2.69 -0.42
N HIS A 147 13.63 3.37 -0.59
CA HIS A 147 13.56 4.83 -0.61
C HIS A 147 12.98 5.46 0.67
N ASN A 148 12.32 4.69 1.54
CA ASN A 148 11.82 5.22 2.81
C ASN A 148 12.96 5.44 3.82
N PRO A 149 13.27 6.70 4.22
CA PRO A 149 14.36 6.99 5.16
C PRO A 149 14.21 6.31 6.54
N ALA A 150 12.99 5.95 6.93
CA ALA A 150 12.73 5.29 8.21
C ALA A 150 13.20 3.83 8.26
N VAL A 151 13.37 3.18 7.10
CA VAL A 151 13.87 1.81 7.01
C VAL A 151 15.38 1.80 7.09
N LYS A 152 15.93 1.37 8.24
CA LYS A 152 17.38 1.35 8.48
C LYS A 152 18.08 0.19 7.77
N ASN A 153 17.47 -1.00 7.79
CA ASN A 153 18.03 -2.20 7.17
C ASN A 153 17.28 -2.46 5.87
N LYS A 154 17.82 -1.95 4.77
CA LYS A 154 17.25 -2.10 3.44
C LYS A 154 17.24 -3.56 3.00
N ILE A 155 16.21 -3.97 2.28
CA ILE A 155 16.17 -5.30 1.68
C ILE A 155 17.34 -5.50 0.74
N THR A 156 18.02 -6.64 0.84
CA THR A 156 19.12 -6.99 -0.07
C THR A 156 18.56 -7.61 -1.35
N LYS A 157 19.36 -7.58 -2.42
CA LYS A 157 19.01 -8.21 -3.70
C LYS A 157 18.68 -9.71 -3.54
N GLN A 158 19.43 -10.43 -2.71
CA GLN A 158 19.18 -11.84 -2.42
C GLN A 158 17.87 -12.09 -1.69
N GLN A 159 17.52 -11.21 -0.74
CA GLN A 159 16.22 -11.26 -0.06
C GLN A 159 15.07 -10.99 -1.04
N PHE A 160 15.24 -10.02 -1.94
CA PHE A 160 14.27 -9.74 -2.98
C PHE A 160 14.07 -10.96 -3.90
N PHE A 161 15.15 -11.64 -4.32
CA PHE A 161 15.05 -12.88 -5.10
C PHE A 161 14.31 -13.98 -4.34
N LYS A 162 14.67 -14.19 -3.07
CA LYS A 162 14.00 -15.17 -2.21
C LYS A 162 12.50 -14.89 -2.06
N ASN A 163 12.13 -13.62 -1.94
CA ASN A 163 10.74 -13.21 -1.80
C ASN A 163 9.91 -13.44 -3.07
N ASN A 164 10.57 -13.57 -4.23
CA ASN A 164 9.93 -13.79 -5.52
C ASN A 164 10.11 -15.23 -6.07
N ARG A 165 10.53 -16.17 -5.23
CA ARG A 165 10.61 -17.59 -5.65
C ARG A 165 9.24 -18.18 -5.89
N GLY A 166 9.11 -18.99 -6.94
CA GLY A 166 7.91 -19.75 -7.27
C GLY A 166 6.73 -18.90 -7.76
N ILE A 167 6.88 -17.59 -7.95
CA ILE A 167 5.74 -16.72 -8.32
C ILE A 167 5.28 -16.90 -9.77
N ASN A 168 6.02 -17.62 -10.60
CA ASN A 168 5.66 -17.87 -12.00
C ASN A 168 5.02 -19.27 -12.14
N SER A 169 3.86 -19.45 -11.52
CA SER A 169 3.13 -20.71 -11.46
C SER A 169 3.99 -21.86 -10.92
N GLY A 170 4.60 -21.65 -9.74
CA GLY A 170 5.52 -22.61 -9.13
C GLY A 170 6.97 -22.51 -9.61
N GLY A 171 7.21 -21.97 -10.80
CA GLY A 171 8.53 -21.70 -11.34
C GLY A 171 9.12 -20.35 -10.88
N ASP A 172 10.42 -20.20 -11.04
CA ASP A 172 11.13 -18.96 -10.72
C ASP A 172 11.20 -18.03 -11.94
N LEU A 173 11.14 -16.72 -11.68
CA LEU A 173 11.53 -15.74 -12.70
C LEU A 173 13.06 -15.74 -12.86
N PRO A 174 13.61 -15.44 -14.06
CA PRO A 174 15.05 -15.36 -14.27
C PRO A 174 15.71 -14.41 -13.26
N GLU A 175 16.80 -14.84 -12.62
CA GLU A 175 17.52 -14.00 -11.64
C GLU A 175 18.04 -12.68 -12.26
N ALA A 176 18.45 -12.71 -13.53
CA ALA A 176 18.83 -11.51 -14.25
C ALA A 176 17.68 -10.50 -14.32
N PHE A 177 16.46 -11.00 -14.57
CA PHE A 177 15.25 -10.17 -14.60
C PHE A 177 14.98 -9.51 -13.24
N LEU A 178 15.02 -10.27 -12.14
CA LEU A 178 14.83 -9.73 -10.79
C LEU A 178 15.98 -8.81 -10.37
N SER A 179 17.22 -9.10 -10.80
CA SER A 179 18.38 -8.24 -10.58
C SER A 179 18.21 -6.88 -11.20
N ASP A 180 17.78 -6.83 -12.45
CA ASP A 180 17.57 -5.57 -13.17
C ASP A 180 16.42 -4.75 -12.55
N ILE A 181 15.34 -5.39 -12.07
CA ILE A 181 14.28 -4.72 -11.28
C ILE A 181 14.89 -4.04 -10.06
N TYR A 182 15.63 -4.81 -9.26
CA TYR A 182 16.22 -4.29 -8.03
C TYR A 182 17.12 -3.09 -8.32
N ASP A 183 18.03 -3.21 -9.31
CA ASP A 183 18.98 -2.16 -9.65
C ASP A 183 18.30 -0.91 -10.23
N THR A 184 17.21 -1.10 -11.01
CA THR A 184 16.43 0.01 -11.56
C THR A 184 15.69 0.75 -10.46
N ILE A 185 15.02 0.03 -9.56
CA ILE A 185 14.29 0.66 -8.44
C ILE A 185 15.27 1.32 -7.47
N GLN A 186 16.42 0.70 -7.20
CA GLN A 186 17.45 1.29 -6.33
C GLN A 186 17.97 2.62 -6.87
N LYS A 187 18.10 2.75 -8.19
CA LYS A 187 18.60 3.97 -8.85
C LYS A 187 17.53 5.03 -9.02
N GLU A 188 16.32 4.62 -9.35
CA GLU A 188 15.19 5.49 -9.65
C GLU A 188 13.96 5.08 -8.87
N GLU A 189 13.60 5.92 -7.91
CA GLU A 189 12.34 5.80 -7.19
C GLU A 189 11.14 5.84 -8.15
N ILE A 190 10.18 4.93 -7.94
CA ILE A 190 8.85 5.10 -8.49
C ILE A 190 8.18 6.17 -7.64
N LYS A 191 8.16 7.40 -8.16
CA LYS A 191 7.47 8.50 -7.49
C LYS A 191 5.98 8.23 -7.53
N LEU A 192 5.48 7.74 -6.42
CA LEU A 192 4.05 7.72 -6.12
C LEU A 192 3.75 9.13 -5.62
N GLU A 193 3.44 10.05 -6.51
CA GLU A 193 3.44 11.51 -6.34
C GLU A 193 3.51 12.06 -4.92
N GLU A 194 4.53 12.91 -4.69
CA GLU A 194 4.75 13.64 -3.44
C GLU A 194 3.54 14.54 -3.15
N ILE A 195 3.00 14.39 -1.96
CA ILE A 195 2.32 15.49 -1.29
C ILE A 195 3.43 16.41 -0.81
N ASP A 196 3.28 17.72 -1.09
CA ASP A 196 4.08 18.76 -0.45
C ASP A 196 4.36 18.43 1.00
N ASN A 197 5.62 18.26 1.33
CA ASN A 197 6.33 18.34 2.61
C ASN A 197 5.62 17.95 3.93
N GLU A 198 4.54 17.21 3.94
CA GLU A 198 3.98 16.68 5.17
C GLU A 198 4.07 15.14 5.19
N ALA A 199 5.11 14.70 5.87
CA ALA A 199 5.29 13.37 6.45
C ALA A 199 4.88 12.16 5.59
N SER A 200 5.82 11.32 5.35
CA SER A 200 5.87 9.93 4.86
C SER A 200 4.71 8.97 5.18
N TYR A 201 3.51 9.46 5.35
CA TYR A 201 2.30 8.66 5.63
C TYR A 201 1.48 8.39 4.37
N THR A 202 2.11 8.42 3.23
CA THR A 202 1.54 8.59 1.89
C THR A 202 0.80 7.37 1.34
N PHE A 203 0.75 6.26 2.04
CA PHE A 203 0.00 5.09 1.60
C PHE A 203 -1.42 5.01 2.18
N PHE A 204 -1.85 5.97 3.03
CA PHE A 204 -3.04 5.74 3.82
C PHE A 204 -3.91 6.99 3.92
N SER A 205 -5.05 6.98 3.27
CA SER A 205 -6.17 7.78 3.73
C SER A 205 -6.53 7.27 5.12
N PRO A 206 -6.54 8.13 6.15
CA PRO A 206 -6.93 7.67 7.48
C PRO A 206 -8.38 7.21 7.47
N GLU A 207 -8.63 5.98 7.93
CA GLU A 207 -9.99 5.51 8.14
C GLU A 207 -10.70 6.30 9.24
N ARG A 208 -9.91 6.83 10.17
CA ARG A 208 -10.39 7.79 11.18
C ARG A 208 -9.24 8.62 11.70
N GLU A 209 -9.52 9.90 11.94
CA GLU A 209 -8.65 10.84 12.63
C GLU A 209 -9.43 11.59 13.72
N GLY A 210 -8.77 11.94 14.82
CA GLY A 210 -9.35 12.73 15.88
C GLY A 210 -8.64 12.61 17.22
N PHE A 211 -9.11 13.39 18.20
CA PHE A 211 -8.52 13.41 19.52
C PHE A 211 -9.12 12.36 20.44
N LEU A 212 -8.24 11.68 21.17
CA LEU A 212 -8.59 10.81 22.29
C LEU A 212 -7.67 11.11 23.47
N PHE A 213 -8.16 10.85 24.67
CA PHE A 213 -7.32 10.71 25.84
C PHE A 213 -6.74 9.31 25.89
N LYS A 214 -5.43 9.23 26.09
CA LYS A 214 -4.71 7.95 26.25
C LYS A 214 -4.04 7.90 27.61
N GLN A 215 -4.24 6.80 28.34
CA GLN A 215 -3.53 6.58 29.58
C GLN A 215 -2.10 6.10 29.34
N GLY A 216 -1.14 6.67 30.08
CA GLY A 216 0.25 6.25 30.05
C GLY A 216 0.43 4.85 30.62
N GLY A 217 1.36 4.07 30.06
CA GLY A 217 1.62 2.71 30.51
C GLY A 217 2.35 2.65 31.87
N ARG A 218 3.44 3.38 32.01
CA ARG A 218 4.27 3.39 33.22
C ARG A 218 3.74 4.39 34.25
N VAL A 219 3.46 5.60 33.81
CA VAL A 219 2.82 6.62 34.63
C VAL A 219 1.36 6.69 34.18
N LYS A 220 0.43 6.40 35.08
CA LYS A 220 -1.01 6.27 34.79
C LYS A 220 -1.71 7.63 34.59
N THR A 221 -1.04 8.59 33.95
CA THR A 221 -1.60 9.88 33.60
C THR A 221 -2.30 9.82 32.25
N TRP A 222 -3.42 10.53 32.13
CA TRP A 222 -4.15 10.70 30.90
C TRP A 222 -3.58 11.88 30.12
N LYS A 223 -3.37 11.69 28.80
CA LYS A 223 -2.90 12.72 27.90
C LYS A 223 -3.78 12.74 26.66
N ARG A 224 -4.26 13.93 26.29
CA ARG A 224 -4.95 14.14 25.02
C ARG A 224 -3.94 14.04 23.88
N ARG A 225 -4.29 13.29 22.83
CA ARG A 225 -3.44 13.02 21.67
C ARG A 225 -4.28 13.03 20.40
N ASN A 226 -3.72 13.48 19.30
CA ASN A 226 -4.32 13.27 17.99
C ASN A 226 -4.00 11.84 17.53
N PHE A 227 -5.02 11.13 17.11
CA PHE A 227 -4.92 9.74 16.63
C PHE A 227 -5.29 9.65 15.18
N ILE A 228 -4.52 8.85 14.44
CA ILE A 228 -4.77 8.50 13.04
C ILE A 228 -4.83 6.99 12.96
N LEU A 229 -6.00 6.48 12.54
CA LEU A 229 -6.22 5.06 12.28
C LEU A 229 -6.02 4.80 10.81
N THR A 230 -5.06 3.96 10.47
CA THR A 230 -4.75 3.62 9.09
C THR A 230 -3.96 2.32 8.99
N GLY A 231 -4.23 1.49 7.98
CA GLY A 231 -3.45 0.31 7.65
C GLY A 231 -3.25 -0.68 8.80
N ASN A 232 -4.27 -0.99 9.58
CA ASN A 232 -4.19 -1.83 10.79
C ASN A 232 -3.31 -1.26 11.91
N CYS A 233 -2.98 0.01 11.87
CA CYS A 233 -2.19 0.69 12.90
C CYS A 233 -2.91 1.92 13.44
N LEU A 234 -2.77 2.14 14.73
CA LEU A 234 -3.23 3.37 15.39
C LEU A 234 -2.01 4.22 15.74
N TYR A 235 -1.81 5.27 14.98
CA TYR A 235 -0.75 6.26 15.22
C TYR A 235 -1.26 7.32 16.20
N TYR A 236 -0.39 7.84 17.05
CA TYR A 236 -0.76 8.98 17.91
C TYR A 236 0.33 10.03 17.96
N PHE A 237 -0.12 11.28 17.94
CA PHE A 237 0.70 12.48 17.88
C PHE A 237 0.44 13.34 19.12
N LYS A 238 1.35 14.24 19.43
CA LYS A 238 1.18 15.20 20.51
C LYS A 238 0.10 16.21 20.16
N ASP A 239 0.09 16.66 18.89
CA ASP A 239 -0.86 17.60 18.35
C ASP A 239 -1.22 17.22 16.89
N GLN A 240 -2.24 17.86 16.33
CA GLN A 240 -2.71 17.63 14.97
C GLN A 240 -1.69 18.03 13.89
N ASN A 241 -0.83 19.01 14.18
CA ASN A 241 0.19 19.50 13.26
C ASN A 241 1.53 18.79 13.40
N ASP A 242 1.65 17.81 14.28
CA ASP A 242 2.90 17.08 14.48
C ASP A 242 3.11 16.10 13.32
N THR A 243 4.29 16.14 12.72
CA THR A 243 4.69 15.24 11.62
C THR A 243 5.31 13.93 12.10
N THR A 244 5.77 13.89 13.36
CA THR A 244 6.40 12.72 13.96
C THR A 244 5.49 12.08 15.01
N PRO A 245 5.09 10.82 14.84
CA PRO A 245 4.23 10.17 15.82
C PRO A 245 4.96 9.97 17.15
N CYS A 246 4.23 10.22 18.25
CA CYS A 246 4.66 9.83 19.58
C CYS A 246 4.72 8.30 19.76
N GLY A 247 3.96 7.58 18.93
CA GLY A 247 4.01 6.13 18.89
C GLY A 247 2.99 5.52 17.93
N ILE A 248 3.15 4.21 17.72
CA ILE A 248 2.39 3.40 16.79
C ILE A 248 1.92 2.16 17.54
N ILE A 249 0.63 1.85 17.45
CA ILE A 249 0.01 0.66 18.04
C ILE A 249 -0.51 -0.21 16.91
N PRO A 250 0.18 -1.32 16.57
CA PRO A 250 -0.35 -2.32 15.65
C PRO A 250 -1.60 -2.96 16.25
N LEU A 251 -2.65 -3.12 15.44
CA LEU A 251 -3.96 -3.64 15.89
C LEU A 251 -4.11 -5.15 15.63
N GLU A 252 -3.11 -5.77 15.04
CA GLU A 252 -3.13 -7.21 14.73
C GLU A 252 -3.30 -8.04 16.00
N ASN A 253 -4.21 -9.01 15.98
CA ASN A 253 -4.57 -9.87 17.09
C ASN A 253 -5.06 -9.14 18.35
N LEU A 254 -5.52 -7.89 18.21
CA LEU A 254 -6.12 -7.13 19.29
C LEU A 254 -7.65 -7.11 19.14
N THR A 255 -8.32 -6.69 20.20
CA THR A 255 -9.76 -6.42 20.21
C THR A 255 -10.04 -5.17 21.03
N VAL A 256 -11.26 -4.67 20.95
CA VAL A 256 -11.70 -3.49 21.69
C VAL A 256 -12.93 -3.82 22.53
N ARG A 257 -12.95 -3.35 23.77
CA ARG A 257 -14.11 -3.45 24.67
C ARG A 257 -14.46 -2.13 25.31
N ASP A 258 -15.73 -1.98 25.63
CA ASP A 258 -16.25 -0.88 26.43
C ASP A 258 -15.77 -1.01 27.88
N LEU A 259 -15.62 0.12 28.54
CA LEU A 259 -15.26 0.19 29.95
C LEU A 259 -16.20 1.13 30.71
N GLU A 260 -16.51 0.76 31.94
CA GLU A 260 -17.27 1.59 32.86
C GLU A 260 -16.55 2.90 33.16
N PRO A 261 -17.28 3.99 33.43
CA PRO A 261 -16.73 5.26 33.84
C PRO A 261 -15.79 5.16 35.05
N SER A 262 -14.63 5.80 35.00
CA SER A 262 -13.68 5.81 36.13
C SER A 262 -12.71 6.97 36.02
N GLY A 263 -12.27 7.51 37.15
CA GLY A 263 -11.21 8.51 37.23
C GLY A 263 -11.54 9.84 36.52
N GLY A 264 -12.84 10.24 36.51
CA GLY A 264 -13.30 11.46 35.83
C GLY A 264 -13.57 11.31 34.33
N TYR A 265 -13.26 10.16 33.73
CA TYR A 265 -13.50 9.86 32.31
C TYR A 265 -14.74 8.97 32.17
N LYS A 266 -15.77 9.48 31.48
CA LYS A 266 -17.06 8.78 31.32
C LYS A 266 -17.08 7.84 30.11
N CYS A 267 -16.44 8.21 29.01
CA CYS A 267 -16.49 7.52 27.72
C CYS A 267 -15.20 6.74 27.47
N ARG A 268 -15.00 5.66 28.23
CA ARG A 268 -13.75 4.86 28.21
C ARG A 268 -13.89 3.60 27.40
N PHE A 269 -12.79 3.18 26.75
CA PHE A 269 -12.66 1.87 26.10
C PHE A 269 -11.21 1.37 26.19
N GLU A 270 -11.03 0.09 25.93
CA GLU A 270 -9.74 -0.58 26.00
C GLU A 270 -9.46 -1.36 24.71
N VAL A 271 -8.23 -1.27 24.23
CA VAL A 271 -7.68 -2.12 23.18
C VAL A 271 -6.72 -3.10 23.82
N PHE A 272 -6.93 -4.40 23.63
CA PHE A 272 -6.19 -5.47 24.30
C PHE A 272 -6.09 -6.73 23.44
N ASN A 273 -5.18 -7.64 23.79
CA ASN A 273 -5.11 -8.97 23.18
C ASN A 273 -6.10 -9.92 23.89
N PRO A 274 -7.07 -10.52 23.15
CA PRO A 274 -8.07 -11.40 23.75
C PRO A 274 -7.52 -12.78 24.14
N ASN A 275 -6.34 -13.18 23.65
CA ASN A 275 -5.75 -14.47 23.94
C ASN A 275 -5.13 -14.49 25.36
N PRO A 276 -5.67 -15.25 26.30
CA PRO A 276 -5.18 -15.31 27.68
C PRO A 276 -3.80 -15.98 27.82
N ASP A 277 -3.40 -16.81 26.86
CA ASP A 277 -2.13 -17.54 26.88
C ASP A 277 -0.96 -16.64 26.43
N ILE A 278 -1.24 -15.59 25.68
CA ILE A 278 -0.27 -14.57 25.34
C ILE A 278 -0.20 -13.54 26.46
N LYS A 279 0.41 -13.90 27.58
CA LYS A 279 0.87 -12.93 28.59
C LYS A 279 2.00 -12.09 28.03
N GLY A 280 1.74 -11.40 26.97
CA GLY A 280 2.70 -10.63 26.23
C GLY A 280 2.22 -9.21 26.03
N THR A 281 3.08 -8.32 26.30
CA THR A 281 2.98 -6.91 25.99
C THR A 281 2.65 -6.71 24.51
N ILE A 282 1.64 -5.92 24.24
CA ILE A 282 1.38 -5.41 22.88
C ILE A 282 2.66 -4.74 22.41
N LYS A 283 3.28 -5.30 21.38
CA LYS A 283 4.47 -4.70 20.74
C LYS A 283 4.04 -3.42 20.05
N ALA A 284 4.58 -2.31 20.47
CA ALA A 284 4.31 -0.99 19.91
C ALA A 284 5.63 -0.24 19.74
N ALA A 285 5.68 0.70 18.83
CA ALA A 285 6.78 1.63 18.74
C ALA A 285 6.41 2.95 19.44
N LYS A 286 7.37 3.58 20.10
CA LYS A 286 7.21 4.93 20.66
C LYS A 286 8.49 5.73 20.46
N THR A 287 8.33 7.03 20.30
CA THR A 287 9.45 7.97 20.23
C THR A 287 9.82 8.42 21.66
N ASN A 288 11.09 8.29 22.02
CA ASN A 288 11.62 8.77 23.31
C ASN A 288 11.92 10.28 23.26
N SER A 289 12.40 10.83 24.39
CA SER A 289 12.78 12.25 24.50
C SER A 289 13.86 12.70 23.50
N ASP A 290 14.68 11.77 23.06
CA ASP A 290 15.81 12.02 22.16
C ASP A 290 15.44 11.83 20.68
N GLY A 291 14.14 11.68 20.39
CA GLY A 291 13.64 11.45 19.03
C GLY A 291 13.89 10.05 18.47
N LYS A 292 14.42 9.11 19.28
CA LYS A 292 14.66 7.72 18.85
C LYS A 292 13.42 6.86 19.03
N ILE A 293 13.15 6.02 18.05
CA ILE A 293 12.08 5.02 18.12
C ILE A 293 12.57 3.86 18.99
N ILE A 294 11.82 3.58 20.05
CA ILE A 294 12.05 2.45 20.96
C ILE A 294 10.82 1.58 21.05
N GLU A 295 10.99 0.31 21.38
CA GLU A 295 9.89 -0.62 21.62
C GLU A 295 9.07 -0.17 22.83
N GLY A 296 7.76 -0.04 22.64
CA GLY A 296 6.80 0.17 23.70
C GLY A 296 6.17 -1.14 24.11
N ARG A 297 6.03 -1.39 25.41
CA ARG A 297 5.41 -2.60 25.94
C ARG A 297 4.20 -2.23 26.79
N HIS A 298 3.03 -2.68 26.37
CA HIS A 298 1.76 -2.49 27.06
C HIS A 298 0.97 -3.79 27.07
N ASN A 299 0.30 -4.09 28.18
CA ASN A 299 -0.65 -5.21 28.21
C ASN A 299 -1.96 -4.85 27.52
N SER A 300 -2.34 -3.60 27.63
CA SER A 300 -3.50 -3.01 26.95
C SER A 300 -3.34 -1.50 26.85
N TYR A 301 -4.17 -0.89 26.03
CA TYR A 301 -4.27 0.55 25.87
C TYR A 301 -5.62 1.03 26.31
N LEU A 302 -5.65 1.98 27.26
CA LEU A 302 -6.85 2.61 27.76
C LEU A 302 -7.04 3.97 27.08
N PHE A 303 -8.22 4.17 26.52
CA PHE A 303 -8.63 5.40 25.84
C PHE A 303 -9.89 5.97 26.46
N ALA A 304 -10.09 7.26 26.24
CA ALA A 304 -11.35 7.94 26.52
C ALA A 304 -11.61 9.02 25.47
N SER A 305 -12.86 9.22 25.11
CA SER A 305 -13.33 10.30 24.24
C SER A 305 -14.09 11.36 25.04
N ASP A 306 -14.34 12.49 24.40
CA ASP A 306 -15.12 13.57 24.98
C ASP A 306 -16.62 13.21 25.04
N THR A 307 -17.13 12.49 24.05
CA THR A 307 -18.55 12.09 23.94
C THR A 307 -18.74 10.58 23.80
N GLN A 308 -19.96 10.13 24.09
CA GLN A 308 -20.33 8.71 23.93
C GLN A 308 -20.36 8.30 22.45
N ASP A 309 -20.81 9.19 21.58
CA ASP A 309 -20.88 8.93 20.13
C ASP A 309 -19.49 8.77 19.55
N GLU A 310 -18.54 9.65 19.90
CA GLU A 310 -17.15 9.51 19.51
C GLU A 310 -16.53 8.19 19.99
N LYS A 311 -16.85 7.77 21.23
CA LYS A 311 -16.38 6.47 21.75
C LYS A 311 -16.87 5.32 20.85
N VAL A 312 -18.16 5.29 20.58
CA VAL A 312 -18.79 4.23 19.75
C VAL A 312 -18.17 4.21 18.36
N ASP A 313 -18.01 5.38 17.76
CA ASP A 313 -17.43 5.53 16.44
C ASP A 313 -15.97 5.07 16.39
N TRP A 314 -15.14 5.45 17.36
CA TRP A 314 -13.77 4.99 17.46
C TRP A 314 -13.69 3.46 17.63
N MET A 315 -14.51 2.90 18.52
CA MET A 315 -14.56 1.46 18.74
C MET A 315 -14.96 0.71 17.48
N ASN A 316 -15.94 1.20 16.74
CA ASN A 316 -16.40 0.60 15.47
C ASN A 316 -15.33 0.71 14.40
N SER A 317 -14.69 1.87 14.23
CA SER A 317 -13.59 2.07 13.27
C SER A 317 -12.41 1.16 13.57
N ILE A 318 -12.01 1.03 14.84
CA ILE A 318 -10.94 0.13 15.27
C ILE A 318 -11.32 -1.33 14.99
N LYS A 319 -12.54 -1.78 15.33
CA LYS A 319 -13.01 -3.15 15.03
C LYS A 319 -13.02 -3.44 13.54
N ALA A 320 -13.52 -2.51 12.74
CA ALA A 320 -13.56 -2.66 11.28
C ALA A 320 -12.15 -2.80 10.69
N ASN A 321 -11.17 -2.08 11.23
CA ASN A 321 -9.78 -2.20 10.82
C ASN A 321 -9.14 -3.52 11.23
N MET A 322 -9.41 -4.00 12.43
CA MET A 322 -8.92 -5.29 12.91
C MET A 322 -9.45 -6.47 12.07
N ALA A 323 -10.64 -6.34 11.49
CA ALA A 323 -11.25 -7.36 10.64
C ALA A 323 -10.70 -7.40 9.21
N LYS A 324 -9.99 -6.34 8.76
CA LYS A 324 -9.41 -6.28 7.42
C LYS A 324 -8.12 -7.11 7.39
N PRO A 325 -7.95 -8.04 6.44
CA PRO A 325 -6.67 -8.71 6.28
C PRO A 325 -5.61 -7.67 5.90
N PRO A 326 -4.43 -7.70 6.51
CA PRO A 326 -3.31 -6.86 6.09
C PRO A 326 -2.99 -7.09 4.61
N LEU A 327 -2.55 -6.04 3.89
CA LEU A 327 -2.14 -6.17 2.49
C LEU A 327 -1.13 -7.31 2.27
N TYR A 328 -0.22 -7.49 3.23
CA TYR A 328 0.74 -8.59 3.22
C TYR A 328 0.06 -9.96 3.28
N ALA A 329 -1.00 -10.12 4.07
CA ALA A 329 -1.75 -11.39 4.15
C ALA A 329 -2.49 -11.70 2.84
N LEU A 330 -3.08 -10.69 2.18
CA LEU A 330 -3.69 -10.85 0.86
C LEU A 330 -2.64 -11.25 -0.19
N LEU A 331 -1.50 -10.58 -0.19
CA LEU A 331 -0.39 -10.91 -1.07
C LEU A 331 0.14 -12.34 -0.83
N GLN A 332 0.31 -12.72 0.45
CA GLN A 332 0.79 -14.05 0.80
C GLN A 332 -0.21 -15.14 0.38
N ALA A 333 -1.50 -14.95 0.64
CA ALA A 333 -2.55 -15.89 0.22
C ALA A 333 -2.58 -16.07 -1.31
N LYS A 334 -2.43 -14.98 -2.06
CA LYS A 334 -2.37 -15.03 -3.52
C LYS A 334 -1.09 -15.70 -4.01
N ARG A 335 0.05 -15.40 -3.38
CA ARG A 335 1.32 -16.05 -3.66
C ARG A 335 1.28 -17.55 -3.41
N ASP A 336 0.76 -17.98 -2.26
CA ASP A 336 0.64 -19.40 -1.91
C ASP A 336 -0.27 -20.13 -2.92
N LYS A 337 -1.36 -19.49 -3.38
CA LYS A 337 -2.20 -20.02 -4.44
C LYS A 337 -1.44 -20.22 -5.74
N VAL A 338 -0.64 -19.23 -6.17
CA VAL A 338 0.16 -19.29 -7.41
C VAL A 338 1.24 -20.38 -7.33
N VAL A 339 1.92 -20.48 -6.20
CA VAL A 339 2.97 -21.49 -5.98
C VAL A 339 2.39 -22.91 -5.96
N ASN A 340 1.22 -23.10 -5.34
CA ASN A 340 0.58 -24.42 -5.20
C ASN A 340 -0.10 -24.90 -6.49
N GLN A 341 -0.56 -24.01 -7.37
CA GLN A 341 -1.14 -24.38 -8.68
C GLN A 341 -0.11 -25.00 -9.64
N GLY A 342 1.19 -24.79 -9.44
CA GLY A 342 2.26 -25.38 -10.23
C GLY A 342 2.69 -26.79 -9.80
N GLY A 343 2.05 -27.39 -8.80
CA GLY A 343 2.39 -28.71 -8.26
C GLY A 343 1.41 -29.84 -8.60
N GLU A 344 0.37 -29.55 -9.40
CA GLU A 344 -0.66 -30.55 -9.77
C GLU A 344 -0.59 -31.00 -11.25
N ASP A 345 0.47 -30.70 -12.00
CA ASP A 345 0.70 -31.19 -13.37
C ASP A 345 1.82 -32.27 -13.42
#